data_cc31d3a82878bea445ab15cccf712de5
#
_entry.id   cc31d3a82878bea445ab15cccf712de5
#
_cell.length_a   1.000
_cell.length_b   1.000
_cell.length_c   1.000
_cell.angle_alpha   90.00
_cell.angle_beta   90.00
_cell.angle_gamma   90.00
#
_symmetry.space_group_name_H-M   'P 1'
#
loop_
_entity.id
_entity.type
_entity.pdbx_description
1 polymer ?
#
loop_
_entity_poly.entity_id
_entity_poly.type
_entity_poly.pdbx_seq_one_letter_code
_entity_poly.pdbx_strand_id
1 'polypeptide(L)'
;MGKNHVKVIALAFALQIVLPDAGGRADAQAGKAAYPAMAPLDQYLMSDEKSEIALARSAAPSSISDGAEVMVLGRAGYRTAANGSNGFLCIVERSWGQSTDQTEFWNPKMRAPHCFNAQAARSFAPIYLMKTRLVLAGKSKPEIAHAIATALDKNELPALEPGAMAYMKSKQQNMNDRDKSWHSHVMFFSRGDMTKSWAADDPNSPVMVANDPEERVSILFVVADKWSDGTAAPSNMP
;
A
#
# COMPACT_ATOMS: atom_id res chain seq x y z
N MET A 1 2.49 95.62 -11.37
CA MET A 1 1.97 94.54 -10.45
C MET A 1 1.24 93.52 -11.31
N GLY A 2 1.94 92.55 -11.81
CA GLY A 2 1.37 91.49 -12.67
C GLY A 2 1.24 90.21 -11.89
N LYS A 3 0.05 89.64 -11.84
CA LYS A 3 -0.25 88.34 -11.22
C LYS A 3 -0.12 87.27 -12.30
N ASN A 4 0.92 86.44 -12.20
CA ASN A 4 1.10 85.28 -13.04
C ASN A 4 0.26 84.17 -12.48
N HIS A 5 -0.77 83.66 -13.22
CA HIS A 5 -1.51 82.47 -12.94
C HIS A 5 -0.81 81.24 -13.60
N VAL A 6 -0.18 80.49 -12.77
CA VAL A 6 0.35 79.18 -13.22
C VAL A 6 -0.81 78.15 -13.28
N LYS A 7 -1.12 77.69 -14.47
CA LYS A 7 -2.07 76.57 -14.68
C LYS A 7 -1.35 75.24 -14.43
N VAL A 8 -1.73 74.58 -13.37
CA VAL A 8 -1.29 73.19 -13.11
C VAL A 8 -2.20 72.27 -13.92
N ILE A 9 -1.61 71.60 -14.91
CA ILE A 9 -2.26 70.55 -15.65
C ILE A 9 -2.00 69.24 -14.86
N ALA A 10 -3.01 68.75 -14.22
CA ALA A 10 -3.00 67.37 -13.60
C ALA A 10 -3.15 66.32 -14.66
N LEU A 11 -2.06 65.60 -14.96
CA LEU A 11 -2.09 64.43 -15.81
C LEU A 11 -2.50 63.24 -14.92
N ALA A 12 -3.75 62.79 -15.07
CA ALA A 12 -4.21 61.56 -14.44
C ALA A 12 -3.66 60.36 -15.21
N PHE A 13 -2.62 59.73 -14.69
CA PHE A 13 -2.21 58.40 -15.15
C PHE A 13 -3.16 57.37 -14.56
N ALA A 14 -4.05 56.84 -15.39
CA ALA A 14 -4.83 55.66 -15.08
C ALA A 14 -3.88 54.45 -15.09
N LEU A 15 -3.46 53.99 -13.91
CA LEU A 15 -2.72 52.76 -13.73
C LEU A 15 -3.71 51.60 -13.91
N GLN A 16 -3.75 51.02 -15.10
CA GLN A 16 -4.46 49.74 -15.32
C GLN A 16 -3.67 48.62 -14.65
N ILE A 17 -4.09 48.22 -13.45
CA ILE A 17 -3.61 47.03 -12.80
C ILE A 17 -4.23 45.85 -13.56
N VAL A 18 -3.47 45.26 -14.48
CA VAL A 18 -3.77 43.93 -15.03
C VAL A 18 -3.48 42.93 -13.93
N LEU A 19 -4.51 42.50 -13.22
CA LEU A 19 -4.42 41.36 -12.32
C LEU A 19 -4.21 40.12 -13.20
N PRO A 20 -3.15 39.32 -12.96
CA PRO A 20 -3.06 38.01 -13.61
C PRO A 20 -4.23 37.14 -13.12
N ASP A 21 -4.99 36.67 -14.07
CA ASP A 21 -6.08 35.69 -13.87
C ASP A 21 -5.46 34.38 -13.34
N ALA A 22 -5.28 34.30 -12.02
CA ALA A 22 -4.81 33.10 -11.32
C ALA A 22 -5.98 32.14 -11.09
N GLY A 23 -6.77 31.93 -12.15
CA GLY A 23 -7.91 31.03 -12.17
C GLY A 23 -7.66 29.75 -12.96
N GLY A 24 -6.42 29.29 -13.01
CA GLY A 24 -6.14 27.90 -13.42
C GLY A 24 -6.62 26.94 -12.32
N ARG A 25 -7.94 26.74 -12.22
CA ARG A 25 -8.48 25.50 -11.67
C ARG A 25 -7.92 24.41 -12.55
N ALA A 26 -6.88 23.71 -12.06
CA ALA A 26 -6.65 22.35 -12.51
C ALA A 26 -7.92 21.59 -12.13
N ASP A 27 -8.83 21.44 -13.07
CA ASP A 27 -9.81 20.38 -13.05
C ASP A 27 -8.97 19.12 -12.96
N ALA A 28 -8.79 18.62 -11.73
CA ALA A 28 -8.38 17.27 -11.50
C ALA A 28 -9.50 16.45 -12.14
N GLN A 29 -9.30 16.11 -13.40
CA GLN A 29 -10.07 15.13 -14.10
C GLN A 29 -9.91 13.88 -13.27
N ALA A 30 -10.91 13.60 -12.42
CA ALA A 30 -10.98 12.35 -11.66
C ALA A 30 -11.02 11.26 -12.73
N GLY A 31 -9.82 10.79 -13.11
CA GLY A 31 -9.65 9.75 -14.08
C GLY A 31 -10.51 8.58 -13.61
N LYS A 32 -11.39 8.09 -14.48
CA LYS A 32 -12.20 6.92 -14.19
C LYS A 32 -11.28 5.85 -13.62
N ALA A 33 -11.56 5.40 -12.39
CA ALA A 33 -10.72 4.42 -11.70
C ALA A 33 -10.48 3.24 -12.66
N ALA A 34 -9.22 2.86 -12.84
CA ALA A 34 -8.84 1.81 -13.79
C ALA A 34 -9.57 0.49 -13.45
N TYR A 35 -9.87 0.30 -12.17
CA TYR A 35 -10.52 -0.89 -11.61
C TYR A 35 -11.71 -0.46 -10.73
N PRO A 36 -12.88 -0.10 -11.33
CA PRO A 36 -14.04 0.40 -10.56
C PRO A 36 -14.76 -0.69 -9.77
N ALA A 37 -14.59 -1.96 -10.13
CA ALA A 37 -15.23 -3.11 -9.50
C ALA A 37 -14.32 -4.34 -9.58
N MET A 38 -14.64 -5.35 -8.74
CA MET A 38 -13.96 -6.64 -8.76
C MET A 38 -14.16 -7.32 -10.12
N ALA A 39 -13.07 -7.77 -10.73
CA ALA A 39 -13.10 -8.63 -11.90
C ALA A 39 -13.57 -10.06 -11.50
N PRO A 40 -13.91 -10.93 -12.48
CA PRO A 40 -14.15 -12.34 -12.20
C PRO A 40 -13.01 -12.97 -11.40
N LEU A 41 -13.34 -13.78 -10.40
CA LEU A 41 -12.35 -14.35 -9.45
C LEU A 41 -11.17 -15.05 -10.15
N ASP A 42 -11.44 -15.70 -11.28
CA ASP A 42 -10.40 -16.42 -12.04
C ASP A 42 -9.22 -15.53 -12.46
N GLN A 43 -9.45 -14.22 -12.60
CA GLN A 43 -8.37 -13.29 -12.93
C GLN A 43 -7.43 -13.01 -11.74
N TYR A 44 -7.87 -13.29 -10.53
CA TYR A 44 -7.04 -13.17 -9.31
C TYR A 44 -6.32 -14.47 -8.96
N LEU A 45 -6.80 -15.62 -9.45
CA LEU A 45 -6.15 -16.89 -9.19
C LEU A 45 -4.87 -17.03 -10.03
N MET A 46 -3.91 -17.76 -9.53
CA MET A 46 -2.75 -18.17 -10.32
C MET A 46 -3.08 -19.43 -11.12
N SER A 47 -2.33 -19.65 -12.20
CA SER A 47 -2.56 -20.74 -13.14
C SER A 47 -2.48 -22.14 -12.48
N ASP A 48 -1.62 -22.24 -11.47
CA ASP A 48 -1.43 -23.47 -10.70
C ASP A 48 -0.86 -23.17 -9.31
N GLU A 49 -1.08 -24.12 -8.40
CA GLU A 49 -0.66 -24.03 -7.00
C GLU A 49 0.86 -23.96 -6.83
N LYS A 50 1.61 -24.72 -7.62
CA LYS A 50 3.07 -24.75 -7.53
C LYS A 50 3.68 -23.38 -7.85
N SER A 51 3.14 -22.70 -8.84
CA SER A 51 3.55 -21.33 -9.21
C SER A 51 3.23 -20.34 -8.09
N GLU A 52 2.08 -20.48 -7.42
CA GLU A 52 1.73 -19.59 -6.29
C GLU A 52 2.62 -19.84 -5.07
N ILE A 53 2.91 -21.11 -4.74
CA ILE A 53 3.86 -21.45 -3.68
C ILE A 53 5.25 -20.87 -3.97
N ALA A 54 5.75 -21.02 -5.20
CA ALA A 54 7.04 -20.48 -5.59
C ALA A 54 7.09 -18.94 -5.47
N LEU A 55 6.03 -18.27 -5.93
CA LEU A 55 5.92 -16.82 -5.82
C LEU A 55 5.82 -16.36 -4.36
N ALA A 56 5.03 -17.02 -3.52
CA ALA A 56 4.93 -16.69 -2.09
C ALA A 56 6.30 -16.81 -1.40
N ARG A 57 7.02 -17.91 -1.62
CA ARG A 57 8.35 -18.13 -1.04
C ARG A 57 9.40 -17.12 -1.54
N SER A 58 9.24 -16.60 -2.75
CA SER A 58 10.16 -15.60 -3.29
C SER A 58 10.15 -14.27 -2.52
N ALA A 59 9.21 -14.06 -1.58
CA ALA A 59 9.18 -12.87 -0.73
C ALA A 59 10.35 -12.75 0.24
N ALA A 60 10.94 -13.88 0.67
CA ALA A 60 12.04 -13.90 1.64
C ALA A 60 13.19 -14.78 1.14
N PRO A 61 14.42 -14.62 1.70
CA PRO A 61 15.52 -15.54 1.41
C PRO A 61 15.13 -16.99 1.70
N SER A 62 15.72 -17.94 0.95
CA SER A 62 15.42 -19.38 1.08
C SER A 62 15.65 -19.91 2.50
N SER A 63 16.65 -19.38 3.21
CA SER A 63 16.91 -19.72 4.62
C SER A 63 15.72 -19.45 5.56
N ILE A 64 14.77 -18.61 5.12
CA ILE A 64 13.52 -18.30 5.84
C ILE A 64 12.33 -18.98 5.15
N SER A 65 12.18 -18.78 3.84
CA SER A 65 10.98 -19.21 3.12
C SER A 65 10.85 -20.71 2.92
N ASP A 66 11.96 -21.48 2.96
CA ASP A 66 11.91 -22.93 2.82
C ASP A 66 11.22 -23.60 4.01
N GLY A 67 11.41 -23.06 5.23
CA GLY A 67 10.75 -23.53 6.45
C GLY A 67 9.41 -22.86 6.75
N ALA A 68 8.95 -21.93 5.90
CA ALA A 68 7.72 -21.18 6.15
C ALA A 68 6.47 -22.01 5.77
N GLU A 69 5.38 -21.79 6.51
CA GLU A 69 4.05 -22.15 6.05
C GLU A 69 3.73 -21.36 4.78
N VAL A 70 3.05 -21.99 3.81
CA VAL A 70 2.58 -21.30 2.62
C VAL A 70 1.08 -21.47 2.49
N MET A 71 0.36 -20.36 2.40
CA MET A 71 -1.05 -20.38 2.02
C MET A 71 -1.22 -19.87 0.59
N VAL A 72 -2.12 -20.49 -0.16
CA VAL A 72 -2.46 -20.15 -1.54
C VAL A 72 -3.93 -19.78 -1.66
N LEU A 73 -4.25 -18.87 -2.57
CA LEU A 73 -5.62 -18.43 -2.82
C LEU A 73 -6.34 -19.45 -3.73
N GLY A 74 -7.40 -20.04 -3.20
CA GLY A 74 -8.37 -20.82 -3.95
C GLY A 74 -9.72 -20.11 -4.07
N ARG A 75 -10.69 -20.77 -4.69
CA ARG A 75 -12.05 -20.21 -4.85
C ARG A 75 -12.78 -19.97 -3.53
N ALA A 76 -12.44 -20.71 -2.49
CA ALA A 76 -13.05 -20.61 -1.15
C ALA A 76 -12.21 -19.71 -0.19
N GLY A 77 -11.13 -19.11 -0.67
CA GLY A 77 -10.21 -18.32 0.15
C GLY A 77 -8.83 -18.96 0.25
N TYR A 78 -8.00 -18.41 1.14
CA TYR A 78 -6.67 -18.97 1.40
C TYR A 78 -6.75 -20.29 2.14
N ARG A 79 -5.89 -21.21 1.74
CA ARG A 79 -5.68 -22.49 2.40
C ARG A 79 -4.19 -22.82 2.49
N THR A 80 -3.80 -23.57 3.50
CA THR A 80 -2.43 -24.07 3.63
C THR A 80 -2.13 -25.06 2.49
N ALA A 81 -1.07 -24.77 1.74
CA ALA A 81 -0.55 -25.61 0.67
C ALA A 81 0.78 -26.27 1.06
N ALA A 82 1.53 -25.66 2.01
CA ALA A 82 2.71 -26.26 2.59
C ALA A 82 2.77 -25.92 4.09
N ASN A 83 3.01 -26.91 4.92
CA ASN A 83 3.21 -26.70 6.36
C ASN A 83 4.56 -26.05 6.63
N GLY A 84 4.64 -25.18 7.66
CA GLY A 84 5.85 -24.55 8.10
C GLY A 84 6.43 -25.15 9.37
N SER A 85 7.71 -24.86 9.65
CA SER A 85 8.41 -25.31 10.85
C SER A 85 9.11 -24.18 11.61
N ASN A 86 9.19 -22.97 11.02
CA ASN A 86 9.92 -21.83 11.59
C ASN A 86 9.01 -20.68 12.04
N GLY A 87 7.70 -20.86 11.98
CA GLY A 87 6.70 -19.85 12.38
C GLY A 87 6.44 -18.73 11.35
N PHE A 88 7.16 -18.70 10.23
CA PHE A 88 6.86 -17.76 9.15
C PHE A 88 5.67 -18.25 8.33
N LEU A 89 4.89 -17.28 7.81
CA LEU A 89 3.79 -17.50 6.88
C LEU A 89 4.06 -16.72 5.59
N CYS A 90 4.17 -17.41 4.46
CA CYS A 90 4.31 -16.78 3.15
C CYS A 90 3.01 -16.91 2.35
N ILE A 91 2.57 -15.81 1.75
CA ILE A 91 1.38 -15.73 0.89
C ILE A 91 1.66 -14.82 -0.31
N VAL A 92 0.81 -14.90 -1.33
CA VAL A 92 0.74 -13.88 -2.38
C VAL A 92 -0.51 -13.06 -2.17
N GLU A 93 -0.38 -11.87 -1.60
CA GLU A 93 -1.52 -10.97 -1.45
C GLU A 93 -2.06 -10.50 -2.79
N ARG A 94 -3.35 -10.23 -2.82
CA ARG A 94 -4.05 -9.60 -3.94
C ARG A 94 -4.30 -8.13 -3.63
N SER A 95 -4.81 -7.42 -4.60
CA SER A 95 -5.01 -5.96 -4.51
C SER A 95 -5.87 -5.51 -3.32
N TRP A 96 -6.76 -6.34 -2.81
CA TRP A 96 -7.55 -6.03 -1.62
C TRP A 96 -6.77 -6.11 -0.28
N GLY A 97 -5.48 -6.43 -0.32
CA GLY A 97 -4.58 -6.19 0.81
C GLY A 97 -4.36 -4.70 1.08
N GLN A 98 -4.58 -3.85 0.09
CA GLN A 98 -4.50 -2.39 0.25
C GLN A 98 -5.73 -1.82 0.99
N SER A 99 -5.63 -0.56 1.42
CA SER A 99 -6.79 0.21 1.90
C SER A 99 -7.89 0.30 0.84
N THR A 100 -9.14 0.33 1.27
CA THR A 100 -10.31 0.31 0.36
C THR A 100 -10.43 1.58 -0.48
N ASP A 101 -9.81 2.68 -0.10
CA ASP A 101 -9.75 3.93 -0.86
C ASP A 101 -8.78 3.89 -2.04
N GLN A 102 -7.86 2.92 -2.08
CA GLN A 102 -6.88 2.82 -3.15
C GLN A 102 -7.53 2.52 -4.51
N THR A 103 -7.01 3.18 -5.55
CA THR A 103 -7.51 3.03 -6.94
C THR A 103 -7.25 1.63 -7.49
N GLU A 104 -6.20 0.97 -7.02
CA GLU A 104 -5.76 -0.38 -7.41
C GLU A 104 -6.45 -1.50 -6.63
N PHE A 105 -7.37 -1.18 -5.69
CA PHE A 105 -8.01 -2.17 -4.80
C PHE A 105 -8.65 -3.36 -5.55
N TRP A 106 -9.13 -3.15 -6.75
CA TRP A 106 -9.71 -4.20 -7.59
C TRP A 106 -8.82 -4.61 -8.76
N ASN A 107 -7.50 -4.30 -8.73
CA ASN A 107 -6.59 -4.71 -9.80
C ASN A 107 -6.35 -6.22 -9.77
N PRO A 108 -6.85 -6.99 -10.78
CA PRO A 108 -6.72 -8.44 -10.79
C PRO A 108 -5.30 -8.93 -11.11
N LYS A 109 -4.40 -8.03 -11.53
CA LYS A 109 -3.02 -8.38 -11.89
C LYS A 109 -2.06 -8.28 -10.71
N MET A 110 -2.48 -7.59 -9.63
CA MET A 110 -1.61 -7.41 -8.45
C MET A 110 -1.24 -8.75 -7.83
N ARG A 111 0.05 -8.91 -7.59
CA ARG A 111 0.67 -10.05 -6.92
C ARG A 111 1.73 -9.53 -5.99
N ALA A 112 1.44 -9.49 -4.71
CA ALA A 112 2.31 -9.00 -3.66
C ALA A 112 2.74 -10.16 -2.75
N PRO A 113 3.86 -10.83 -3.04
CA PRO A 113 4.35 -11.90 -2.19
C PRO A 113 4.90 -11.32 -0.88
N HIS A 114 4.40 -11.85 0.24
CA HIS A 114 4.80 -11.51 1.60
C HIS A 114 5.20 -12.76 2.37
N CYS A 115 6.23 -12.65 3.21
CA CYS A 115 6.52 -13.62 4.25
C CYS A 115 6.48 -12.92 5.61
N PHE A 116 5.44 -13.15 6.37
CA PHE A 116 5.22 -12.64 7.72
C PHE A 116 6.02 -13.46 8.72
N ASN A 117 6.68 -12.80 9.68
CA ASN A 117 7.27 -13.52 10.82
C ASN A 117 6.15 -14.06 11.74
N ALA A 118 6.53 -14.85 12.75
CA ALA A 118 5.56 -15.49 13.64
C ALA A 118 4.60 -14.52 14.30
N GLN A 119 5.08 -13.32 14.69
CA GLN A 119 4.25 -12.28 15.30
C GLN A 119 3.24 -11.72 14.29
N ALA A 120 3.70 -11.34 13.09
CA ALA A 120 2.81 -10.82 12.06
C ALA A 120 1.84 -11.89 11.51
N ALA A 121 2.28 -13.15 11.41
CA ALA A 121 1.42 -14.26 11.00
C ALA A 121 0.23 -14.43 11.96
N ARG A 122 0.44 -14.25 13.28
CA ARG A 122 -0.63 -14.36 14.27
C ARG A 122 -1.46 -13.09 14.44
N SER A 123 -0.88 -11.90 14.20
CA SER A 123 -1.53 -10.64 14.62
C SER A 123 -1.85 -9.66 13.48
N PHE A 124 -1.19 -9.77 12.32
CA PHE A 124 -1.43 -8.92 11.16
C PHE A 124 -2.11 -9.68 10.01
N ALA A 125 -1.59 -10.84 9.62
CA ALA A 125 -2.15 -11.65 8.54
C ALA A 125 -3.65 -11.97 8.70
N PRO A 126 -4.23 -12.15 9.91
CA PRO A 126 -5.66 -12.34 10.10
C PRO A 126 -6.53 -11.23 9.50
N ILE A 127 -6.08 -9.97 9.49
CA ILE A 127 -6.79 -8.84 8.87
C ILE A 127 -6.93 -9.11 7.36
N TYR A 128 -5.84 -9.43 6.70
CA TYR A 128 -5.81 -9.73 5.28
C TYR A 128 -6.68 -10.95 4.92
N LEU A 129 -6.61 -12.00 5.72
CA LEU A 129 -7.45 -13.19 5.53
C LEU A 129 -8.94 -12.87 5.71
N MET A 130 -9.29 -11.96 6.63
CA MET A 130 -10.65 -11.47 6.78
C MET A 130 -11.10 -10.63 5.58
N LYS A 131 -10.28 -9.67 5.10
CA LYS A 131 -10.55 -8.92 3.86
C LYS A 131 -10.82 -9.88 2.69
N THR A 132 -10.00 -10.91 2.53
CA THR A 132 -10.19 -11.91 1.48
C THR A 132 -11.55 -12.60 1.58
N ARG A 133 -11.97 -13.05 2.77
CA ARG A 133 -13.29 -13.66 2.97
C ARG A 133 -14.43 -12.71 2.61
N LEU A 134 -14.33 -11.44 3.00
CA LEU A 134 -15.34 -10.42 2.70
C LEU A 134 -15.43 -10.15 1.20
N VAL A 135 -14.29 -10.05 0.51
CA VAL A 135 -14.22 -9.91 -0.95
C VAL A 135 -14.90 -11.08 -1.65
N LEU A 136 -14.58 -12.31 -1.26
CA LEU A 136 -15.16 -13.51 -1.84
C LEU A 136 -16.67 -13.66 -1.52
N ALA A 137 -17.13 -13.05 -0.43
CA ALA A 137 -18.55 -12.91 -0.10
C ALA A 137 -19.26 -11.78 -0.88
N GLY A 138 -18.57 -11.11 -1.82
CA GLY A 138 -19.14 -10.05 -2.64
C GLY A 138 -19.37 -8.72 -1.92
N LYS A 139 -18.67 -8.46 -0.81
CA LYS A 139 -18.79 -7.22 -0.06
C LYS A 139 -18.19 -6.05 -0.82
N SER A 140 -18.88 -4.91 -0.79
CA SER A 140 -18.40 -3.63 -1.31
C SER A 140 -17.25 -3.07 -0.47
N LYS A 141 -16.45 -2.17 -1.05
CA LYS A 141 -15.37 -1.47 -0.32
C LYS A 141 -15.83 -0.86 1.02
N PRO A 142 -16.94 -0.09 1.10
CA PRO A 142 -17.43 0.43 2.38
C PRO A 142 -17.83 -0.66 3.39
N GLU A 143 -18.42 -1.78 2.93
CA GLU A 143 -18.78 -2.90 3.80
C GLU A 143 -17.52 -3.58 4.36
N ILE A 144 -16.47 -3.72 3.53
CA ILE A 144 -15.19 -4.30 3.96
C ILE A 144 -14.54 -3.40 5.01
N ALA A 145 -14.40 -2.09 4.74
CA ALA A 145 -13.83 -1.13 5.69
C ALA A 145 -14.60 -1.14 7.02
N HIS A 146 -15.94 -1.10 6.95
CA HIS A 146 -16.79 -1.15 8.15
C HIS A 146 -16.62 -2.45 8.94
N ALA A 147 -16.54 -3.59 8.25
CA ALA A 147 -16.39 -4.89 8.91
C ALA A 147 -15.02 -5.01 9.61
N ILE A 148 -13.93 -4.54 8.98
CA ILE A 148 -12.60 -4.51 9.61
C ILE A 148 -12.58 -3.59 10.82
N ALA A 149 -13.10 -2.36 10.70
CA ALA A 149 -13.19 -1.43 11.83
C ALA A 149 -13.97 -2.03 13.00
N THR A 150 -15.13 -2.65 12.71
CA THR A 150 -15.96 -3.32 13.71
C THR A 150 -15.24 -4.46 14.40
N ALA A 151 -14.53 -5.29 13.66
CA ALA A 151 -13.78 -6.43 14.21
C ALA A 151 -12.62 -5.96 15.11
N LEU A 152 -11.95 -4.85 14.73
CA LEU A 152 -10.92 -4.22 15.55
C LEU A 152 -11.50 -3.64 16.85
N ASP A 153 -12.66 -2.95 16.77
CA ASP A 153 -13.33 -2.36 17.93
C ASP A 153 -13.78 -3.42 18.94
N LYS A 154 -14.22 -4.56 18.45
CA LYS A 154 -14.68 -5.69 19.27
C LYS A 154 -13.57 -6.64 19.71
N ASN A 155 -12.32 -6.39 19.33
CA ASN A 155 -11.19 -7.29 19.54
C ASN A 155 -11.41 -8.72 18.97
N GLU A 156 -12.18 -8.83 17.88
CA GLU A 156 -12.36 -10.07 17.12
C GLU A 156 -11.13 -10.39 16.24
N LEU A 157 -10.32 -9.37 15.94
CA LEU A 157 -9.00 -9.51 15.34
C LEU A 157 -7.92 -9.44 16.42
N PRO A 158 -6.85 -10.23 16.31
CA PRO A 158 -5.77 -10.21 17.28
C PRO A 158 -5.13 -8.83 17.41
N ALA A 159 -4.67 -8.50 18.62
CA ALA A 159 -3.87 -7.31 18.82
C ALA A 159 -2.52 -7.49 18.12
N LEU A 160 -2.07 -6.44 17.40
CA LEU A 160 -0.76 -6.45 16.75
C LEU A 160 0.36 -6.71 17.78
N GLU A 161 1.13 -7.77 17.56
CA GLU A 161 2.21 -8.17 18.45
C GLU A 161 3.46 -7.28 18.22
N PRO A 162 4.20 -6.91 19.28
CA PRO A 162 5.48 -6.23 19.14
C PRO A 162 6.46 -7.06 18.29
N GLY A 163 7.17 -6.38 17.38
CA GLY A 163 8.11 -7.04 16.47
C GLY A 163 7.48 -7.73 15.28
N ALA A 164 6.17 -7.54 15.06
CA ALA A 164 5.52 -7.99 13.83
C ALA A 164 6.20 -7.35 12.60
N MET A 165 6.62 -8.19 11.63
CA MET A 165 7.27 -7.74 10.41
C MET A 165 7.01 -8.69 9.24
N ALA A 166 7.25 -8.21 8.03
CA ALA A 166 7.18 -9.02 6.83
C ALA A 166 8.33 -8.73 5.86
N TYR A 167 8.74 -9.75 5.12
CA TYR A 167 9.59 -9.62 3.95
C TYR A 167 8.73 -9.42 2.70
N MET A 168 9.14 -8.47 1.87
CA MET A 168 8.62 -8.25 0.52
C MET A 168 9.78 -8.03 -0.45
N LYS A 169 10.57 -9.08 -0.67
CA LYS A 169 11.83 -9.04 -1.42
C LYS A 169 11.78 -9.79 -2.76
N SER A 170 10.60 -10.00 -3.31
CA SER A 170 10.45 -10.70 -4.58
C SER A 170 10.65 -9.76 -5.76
N LYS A 171 11.54 -10.09 -6.68
CA LYS A 171 11.64 -9.39 -7.99
C LYS A 171 10.49 -9.75 -8.94
N GLN A 172 9.65 -10.74 -8.59
CA GLN A 172 8.49 -11.18 -9.37
C GLN A 172 7.17 -10.55 -8.88
N GLN A 173 7.23 -9.61 -7.93
CA GLN A 173 6.07 -8.86 -7.48
C GLN A 173 5.45 -8.04 -8.63
N ASN A 174 4.15 -7.83 -8.60
CA ASN A 174 3.43 -6.92 -9.46
C ASN A 174 2.48 -6.08 -8.62
N MET A 175 2.86 -4.85 -8.31
CA MET A 175 2.16 -3.99 -7.35
C MET A 175 1.11 -3.10 -7.97
N ASN A 176 1.35 -2.64 -9.19
CA ASN A 176 0.45 -1.76 -9.93
C ASN A 176 0.75 -1.81 -11.44
N ASP A 177 -0.12 -1.20 -12.24
CA ASP A 177 0.03 -1.21 -13.71
C ASP A 177 1.15 -0.29 -14.21
N ARG A 178 1.51 0.75 -13.45
CA ARG A 178 2.53 1.73 -13.85
C ARG A 178 3.94 1.19 -13.63
N ASP A 179 4.24 0.81 -12.39
CA ASP A 179 5.61 0.55 -11.94
C ASP A 179 5.90 -0.96 -11.87
N LYS A 180 4.85 -1.78 -11.83
CA LYS A 180 4.86 -3.24 -11.68
C LYS A 180 5.56 -3.73 -10.41
N SER A 181 6.85 -3.47 -10.25
CA SER A 181 7.58 -3.80 -9.03
C SER A 181 7.96 -2.55 -8.24
N TRP A 182 8.12 -2.72 -6.94
CA TRP A 182 8.64 -1.72 -6.02
C TRP A 182 9.91 -2.23 -5.36
N HIS A 183 10.56 -1.41 -4.53
CA HIS A 183 11.81 -1.76 -3.88
C HIS A 183 11.76 -3.13 -3.19
N SER A 184 12.90 -3.82 -3.20
CA SER A 184 13.14 -4.91 -2.26
C SER A 184 13.16 -4.34 -0.85
N HIS A 185 12.31 -4.82 0.06
CA HIS A 185 12.19 -4.23 1.40
C HIS A 185 11.70 -5.23 2.44
N VAL A 186 11.83 -4.84 3.69
CA VAL A 186 11.10 -5.41 4.81
C VAL A 186 10.21 -4.34 5.43
N MET A 187 9.11 -4.78 6.04
CA MET A 187 8.12 -3.94 6.70
C MET A 187 8.07 -4.28 8.17
N PHE A 188 8.02 -3.27 9.03
CA PHE A 188 7.72 -3.42 10.44
C PHE A 188 6.38 -2.75 10.72
N PHE A 189 5.53 -3.44 11.47
CA PHE A 189 4.17 -2.99 11.77
C PHE A 189 4.09 -2.40 13.17
N SER A 190 3.46 -1.24 13.29
CA SER A 190 3.19 -0.58 14.58
C SER A 190 1.73 -0.15 14.66
N ARG A 191 1.14 -0.15 15.85
CA ARG A 191 -0.23 0.36 16.04
C ARG A 191 -0.28 1.87 15.97
N GLY A 192 -1.36 2.36 15.38
CA GLY A 192 -1.66 3.78 15.28
C GLY A 192 -0.80 4.50 14.26
N ASP A 193 -0.93 5.83 14.23
CA ASP A 193 -0.15 6.70 13.35
C ASP A 193 1.18 7.07 14.00
N MET A 194 2.27 6.56 13.44
CA MET A 194 3.63 6.77 13.92
C MET A 194 4.37 7.89 13.17
N THR A 195 3.72 8.57 12.23
CA THR A 195 4.35 9.56 11.34
C THR A 195 5.17 10.60 12.10
N LYS A 196 4.56 11.21 13.13
CA LYS A 196 5.24 12.24 13.93
C LYS A 196 6.30 11.66 14.87
N SER A 197 6.00 10.54 15.53
CA SER A 197 6.93 9.95 16.51
C SER A 197 8.19 9.39 15.86
N TRP A 198 8.11 9.04 14.57
CA TRP A 198 9.23 8.58 13.77
C TRP A 198 9.83 9.67 12.88
N ALA A 199 9.32 10.91 12.98
CA ALA A 199 9.71 12.04 12.13
C ALA A 199 9.61 11.75 10.62
N ALA A 200 8.64 10.93 10.22
CA ALA A 200 8.45 10.55 8.83
C ALA A 200 7.79 11.66 7.98
N ASP A 201 7.27 12.71 8.62
CA ASP A 201 6.75 13.94 8.01
C ASP A 201 7.83 15.03 7.82
N ASP A 202 9.05 14.80 8.32
CA ASP A 202 10.18 15.72 8.03
C ASP A 202 10.72 15.40 6.62
N PRO A 203 10.81 16.40 5.72
CA PRO A 203 11.31 16.20 4.35
C PRO A 203 12.78 15.74 4.29
N ASN A 204 13.54 15.88 5.37
CA ASN A 204 14.92 15.39 5.46
C ASN A 204 15.04 14.03 6.19
N SER A 205 13.93 13.49 6.63
CA SER A 205 13.93 12.19 7.31
C SER A 205 14.21 11.06 6.32
N PRO A 206 15.10 10.11 6.64
CA PRO A 206 15.27 8.90 5.86
C PRO A 206 14.18 7.85 6.14
N VAL A 207 13.24 8.16 7.04
CA VAL A 207 12.22 7.20 7.50
C VAL A 207 11.06 7.19 6.52
N MET A 208 10.79 6.01 5.93
CA MET A 208 9.66 5.76 5.05
C MET A 208 8.55 5.05 5.80
N VAL A 209 7.38 5.69 5.87
CA VAL A 209 6.19 5.16 6.56
C VAL A 209 4.98 5.27 5.66
N ALA A 210 4.17 4.22 5.63
CA ALA A 210 2.78 4.30 5.19
C ALA A 210 1.86 4.08 6.38
N ASN A 211 0.76 4.83 6.42
CA ASN A 211 -0.29 4.62 7.41
C ASN A 211 -1.50 4.00 6.75
N ASP A 212 -2.05 2.96 7.35
CA ASP A 212 -3.35 2.42 7.02
C ASP A 212 -4.32 2.71 8.16
N PRO A 213 -5.18 3.74 8.01
CA PRO A 213 -6.15 4.10 9.04
C PRO A 213 -7.28 3.08 9.17
N GLU A 214 -7.60 2.29 8.15
CA GLU A 214 -8.60 1.22 8.22
C GLU A 214 -8.13 0.10 9.13
N GLU A 215 -6.86 -0.28 9.00
CA GLU A 215 -6.22 -1.33 9.80
C GLU A 215 -5.60 -0.80 11.09
N ARG A 216 -5.52 0.55 11.25
CA ARG A 216 -4.95 1.27 12.40
C ARG A 216 -3.48 0.91 12.64
N VAL A 217 -2.71 0.84 11.57
CA VAL A 217 -1.29 0.50 11.60
C VAL A 217 -0.46 1.52 10.84
N SER A 218 0.77 1.72 11.31
CA SER A 218 1.86 2.31 10.54
C SER A 218 2.81 1.21 10.08
N ILE A 219 3.28 1.32 8.87
CA ILE A 219 4.20 0.40 8.22
C ILE A 219 5.51 1.14 7.98
N LEU A 220 6.56 0.79 8.72
CA LEU A 220 7.92 1.26 8.48
C LEU A 220 8.57 0.40 7.39
N PHE A 221 9.02 1.03 6.32
CA PHE A 221 9.77 0.34 5.26
C PHE A 221 11.27 0.46 5.46
N VAL A 222 11.96 -0.66 5.36
CA VAL A 222 13.42 -0.72 5.31
C VAL A 222 13.82 -1.31 3.96
N VAL A 223 14.26 -0.43 3.07
CA VAL A 223 14.70 -0.81 1.71
C VAL A 223 15.97 -1.65 1.79
N ALA A 224 16.02 -2.71 0.99
CA ALA A 224 17.15 -3.63 0.90
C ALA A 224 17.81 -3.54 -0.47
N ASP A 225 19.12 -3.66 -0.50
CA ASP A 225 19.98 -3.62 -1.71
C ASP A 225 19.95 -4.91 -2.53
N LYS A 226 19.30 -5.96 -2.02
CA LYS A 226 19.21 -7.27 -2.68
C LYS A 226 17.80 -7.83 -2.64
N TRP A 227 17.43 -8.48 -3.71
CA TRP A 227 16.27 -9.35 -3.77
C TRP A 227 16.43 -10.58 -2.88
N SER A 228 15.38 -11.35 -2.70
CA SER A 228 15.40 -12.57 -1.88
C SER A 228 16.37 -13.64 -2.39
N ASP A 229 16.65 -13.68 -3.69
CA ASP A 229 17.59 -14.59 -4.35
C ASP A 229 19.05 -14.12 -4.27
N GLY A 230 19.33 -13.03 -3.56
CA GLY A 230 20.66 -12.46 -3.36
C GLY A 230 21.17 -11.57 -4.51
N THR A 231 20.42 -11.47 -5.62
CA THR A 231 20.77 -10.55 -6.71
C THR A 231 20.51 -9.10 -6.31
N ALA A 232 21.30 -8.17 -6.87
CA ALA A 232 21.16 -6.74 -6.57
C ALA A 232 19.78 -6.21 -6.94
N ALA A 233 19.16 -5.45 -6.03
CA ALA A 233 17.95 -4.70 -6.29
C ALA A 233 18.33 -3.30 -6.82
N PRO A 234 17.60 -2.74 -7.81
CA PRO A 234 17.86 -1.39 -8.29
C PRO A 234 17.70 -0.35 -7.19
N SER A 235 18.66 0.57 -7.08
CA SER A 235 18.60 1.68 -6.11
C SER A 235 17.65 2.80 -6.54
N ASN A 236 17.28 2.85 -7.82
CA ASN A 236 16.50 3.93 -8.44
C ASN A 236 15.12 3.46 -8.87
N MET A 237 14.39 2.79 -7.99
CA MET A 237 12.96 2.51 -8.24
C MET A 237 12.12 3.72 -7.83
N PRO A 238 11.03 4.03 -8.58
CA PRO A 238 10.16 5.17 -8.31
C PRO A 238 9.42 5.05 -6.99
#